data_d75d97e40353e3dd12bbf49dbe4e092e
#
_entry.id   d75d97e40353e3dd12bbf49dbe4e092e
#
_cell.length_a   1.000
_cell.length_b   1.000
_cell.length_c   1.000
_cell.angle_alpha   90.00
_cell.angle_beta   90.00
_cell.angle_gamma   90.00
#
_symmetry.space_group_name_H-M   'P 1'
#
loop_
_entity.id
_entity.type
_entity.pdbx_description
1 polymer ?
#
loop_
_entity_poly.entity_id
_entity_poly.type
_entity_poly.pdbx_seq_one_letter_code
_entity_poly.pdbx_strand_id
1 'polypeptide(L)'
;MRIKILDHPLVAHKISVLRDKNTPSPTFRQLVDELVTLLAYEATREIRVEQREIETPVARTVGTMIASPKPLVVPILRAGLGMLEGMTRLVPTAEVGFLGMARNEQTLDIVTYTERLPEDLTGRQVYLLDPMLATGGTLIEAIKFLRQRGAESITCVCLIAAPEGIAALEKGVEGLRNVDLFLAARDERLNEKAYIVPGLGDAGDRLYGLAE
;
A
#
# COMPACT_ATOMS: atom_id res chain seq x y z
N MET A 1 -2.86 -14.42 6.95
CA MET A 1 -2.91 -13.24 6.07
C MET A 1 -3.78 -13.55 4.87
N ARG A 2 -4.64 -12.62 4.41
CA ARG A 2 -5.43 -12.76 3.17
C ARG A 2 -4.67 -12.03 2.05
N ILE A 3 -4.55 -12.71 0.89
CA ILE A 3 -3.90 -12.13 -0.30
C ILE A 3 -4.95 -12.01 -1.40
N LYS A 4 -5.06 -10.84 -2.01
CA LYS A 4 -5.95 -10.59 -3.14
C LYS A 4 -5.18 -9.96 -4.29
N ILE A 5 -5.16 -10.67 -5.42
CA ILE A 5 -4.64 -10.16 -6.68
C ILE A 5 -5.84 -9.71 -7.50
N LEU A 6 -5.82 -8.49 -8.03
CA LEU A 6 -6.92 -7.96 -8.81
C LEU A 6 -6.89 -8.53 -10.23
N ASP A 7 -7.82 -9.43 -10.50
CA ASP A 7 -8.04 -9.97 -11.86
C ASP A 7 -9.04 -9.09 -12.62
N HIS A 8 -8.52 -8.07 -13.29
CA HIS A 8 -9.32 -7.14 -14.07
C HIS A 8 -8.58 -6.67 -15.33
N PRO A 9 -9.20 -6.68 -16.54
CA PRO A 9 -8.54 -6.29 -17.77
C PRO A 9 -7.90 -4.90 -17.76
N LEU A 10 -8.52 -3.92 -17.11
CA LEU A 10 -7.92 -2.58 -16.97
C LEU A 10 -6.68 -2.58 -16.09
N VAL A 11 -6.64 -3.40 -15.03
CA VAL A 11 -5.45 -3.56 -14.19
C VAL A 11 -4.34 -4.20 -15.00
N ALA A 12 -4.61 -5.29 -15.71
CA ALA A 12 -3.65 -5.97 -16.56
C ALA A 12 -3.08 -5.05 -17.64
N HIS A 13 -3.94 -4.26 -18.30
CA HIS A 13 -3.52 -3.28 -19.30
C HIS A 13 -2.59 -2.22 -18.71
N LYS A 14 -2.99 -1.60 -17.59
CA LYS A 14 -2.21 -0.54 -16.95
C LYS A 14 -0.87 -1.04 -16.42
N ILE A 15 -0.82 -2.25 -15.85
CA ILE A 15 0.43 -2.91 -15.46
C ILE A 15 1.33 -3.15 -16.67
N SER A 16 0.79 -3.57 -17.82
CA SER A 16 1.58 -3.80 -19.04
C SER A 16 2.26 -2.50 -19.51
N VAL A 17 1.52 -1.39 -19.55
CA VAL A 17 2.09 -0.08 -19.92
C VAL A 17 3.08 0.42 -18.86
N LEU A 18 2.78 0.20 -17.56
CA LEU A 18 3.67 0.58 -16.46
C LEU A 18 5.03 -0.12 -16.54
N ARG A 19 5.05 -1.39 -16.93
CA ARG A 19 6.27 -2.21 -17.06
C ARG A 19 7.17 -1.79 -18.21
N ASP A 20 6.62 -1.22 -19.29
CA ASP A 20 7.41 -0.85 -20.47
C ASP A 20 8.49 0.15 -20.07
N LYS A 21 9.75 -0.20 -20.38
CA LYS A 21 10.93 0.64 -20.10
C LYS A 21 10.87 2.02 -20.75
N ASN A 22 10.10 2.15 -21.85
CA ASN A 22 9.92 3.39 -22.59
C ASN A 22 8.81 4.29 -21.99
N THR A 23 8.06 3.80 -21.01
CA THR A 23 7.03 4.63 -20.34
C THR A 23 7.68 5.77 -19.57
N PRO A 24 7.45 7.03 -19.96
CA PRO A 24 8.08 8.18 -19.32
C PRO A 24 7.50 8.41 -17.91
N SER A 25 8.31 9.02 -17.02
CA SER A 25 7.93 9.25 -15.62
C SER A 25 6.56 9.93 -15.42
N PRO A 26 6.13 10.92 -16.21
CA PRO A 26 4.78 11.49 -16.05
C PRO A 26 3.66 10.47 -16.25
N THR A 27 3.76 9.63 -17.31
CA THR A 27 2.81 8.56 -17.58
C THR A 27 2.89 7.46 -16.52
N PHE A 28 4.10 7.14 -16.05
CA PHE A 28 4.31 6.18 -14.99
C PHE A 28 3.59 6.63 -13.70
N ARG A 29 3.74 7.88 -13.28
CA ARG A 29 3.03 8.44 -12.12
C ARG A 29 1.52 8.39 -12.27
N GLN A 30 1.00 8.75 -13.45
CA GLN A 30 -0.44 8.68 -13.72
C GLN A 30 -0.95 7.24 -13.61
N LEU A 31 -0.25 6.28 -14.19
CA LEU A 31 -0.64 4.86 -14.12
C LEU A 31 -0.58 4.31 -12.70
N VAL A 32 0.41 4.70 -11.90
CA VAL A 32 0.48 4.36 -10.47
C VAL A 32 -0.75 4.87 -9.74
N ASP A 33 -1.10 6.13 -9.92
CA ASP A 33 -2.28 6.75 -9.30
C ASP A 33 -3.58 6.03 -9.68
N GLU A 34 -3.76 5.73 -10.97
CA GLU A 34 -4.94 5.01 -11.47
C GLU A 34 -5.01 3.56 -10.95
N LEU A 35 -3.89 2.84 -10.92
CA LEU A 35 -3.82 1.48 -10.36
C LEU A 35 -4.12 1.47 -8.86
N VAL A 36 -3.54 2.43 -8.13
CA VAL A 36 -3.80 2.55 -6.69
C VAL A 36 -5.27 2.85 -6.42
N THR A 37 -5.92 3.68 -7.22
CA THR A 37 -7.37 3.93 -7.08
C THR A 37 -8.19 2.63 -7.22
N LEU A 38 -7.85 1.77 -8.20
CA LEU A 38 -8.51 0.48 -8.38
C LEU A 38 -8.23 -0.49 -7.21
N LEU A 39 -6.97 -0.56 -6.78
CA LEU A 39 -6.57 -1.38 -5.62
C LEU A 39 -7.24 -0.91 -4.34
N ALA A 40 -7.28 0.40 -4.11
CA ALA A 40 -7.90 1.02 -2.95
C ALA A 40 -9.40 0.74 -2.87
N TYR A 41 -10.10 0.76 -4.01
CA TYR A 41 -11.53 0.40 -4.06
C TYR A 41 -11.76 -1.01 -3.52
N GLU A 42 -10.94 -1.98 -3.92
CA GLU A 42 -11.03 -3.34 -3.40
C GLU A 42 -10.52 -3.48 -1.97
N ALA A 43 -9.43 -2.80 -1.64
CA ALA A 43 -8.82 -2.85 -0.31
C ALA A 43 -9.73 -2.24 0.77
N THR A 44 -10.57 -1.28 0.40
CA THR A 44 -11.52 -0.61 1.31
C THR A 44 -12.88 -1.28 1.41
N ARG A 45 -13.07 -2.47 0.79
CA ARG A 45 -14.37 -3.19 0.82
C ARG A 45 -14.88 -3.47 2.23
N GLU A 46 -13.99 -3.63 3.18
CA GLU A 46 -14.29 -3.85 4.61
C GLU A 46 -13.98 -2.62 5.47
N ILE A 47 -14.01 -1.42 4.87
CA ILE A 47 -13.85 -0.19 5.64
C ILE A 47 -15.01 -0.05 6.63
N ARG A 48 -14.68 0.32 7.87
CA ARG A 48 -15.69 0.44 8.92
C ARG A 48 -16.61 1.61 8.64
N VAL A 49 -17.90 1.34 8.78
CA VAL A 49 -18.95 2.34 8.59
C VAL A 49 -19.86 2.39 9.79
N GLU A 50 -20.52 3.52 9.99
CA GLU A 50 -21.56 3.76 10.99
C GLU A 50 -22.81 4.34 10.34
N GLN A 51 -23.95 4.08 10.94
CA GLN A 51 -25.21 4.69 10.54
C GLN A 51 -25.35 6.04 11.21
N ARG A 52 -25.80 7.06 10.44
CA ARG A 52 -25.97 8.42 10.95
C ARG A 52 -27.24 9.04 10.39
N GLU A 53 -28.02 9.69 11.23
CA GLU A 53 -29.15 10.50 10.76
C GLU A 53 -28.65 11.66 9.91
N ILE A 54 -29.26 11.82 8.74
CA ILE A 54 -28.99 12.90 7.80
C ILE A 54 -30.32 13.50 7.32
N GLU A 55 -30.27 14.72 6.82
CA GLU A 55 -31.39 15.38 6.17
C GLU A 55 -31.03 15.65 4.71
N THR A 56 -31.83 15.08 3.81
CA THR A 56 -31.77 15.37 2.38
C THR A 56 -32.62 16.60 2.05
N PRO A 57 -32.53 17.18 0.86
CA PRO A 57 -33.44 18.26 0.46
C PRO A 57 -34.92 17.90 0.49
N VAL A 58 -35.24 16.60 0.60
CA VAL A 58 -36.65 16.09 0.54
C VAL A 58 -37.11 15.57 1.89
N ALA A 59 -36.26 14.82 2.63
CA ALA A 59 -36.68 14.14 3.87
C ALA A 59 -35.50 13.76 4.77
N ARG A 60 -35.79 13.50 6.04
CA ARG A 60 -34.87 12.84 6.97
C ARG A 60 -34.72 11.38 6.62
N THR A 61 -33.51 10.87 6.74
CA THR A 61 -33.19 9.45 6.51
C THR A 61 -31.92 9.05 7.29
N VAL A 62 -31.54 7.78 7.19
CA VAL A 62 -30.30 7.25 7.76
C VAL A 62 -29.29 7.04 6.64
N GLY A 63 -28.12 7.68 6.75
CA GLY A 63 -27.01 7.54 5.83
C GLY A 63 -25.91 6.67 6.41
N THR A 64 -25.04 6.16 5.53
CA THR A 64 -23.85 5.40 5.91
C THR A 64 -22.60 6.29 5.82
N MET A 65 -21.86 6.39 6.89
CA MET A 65 -20.62 7.20 6.99
C MET A 65 -19.44 6.32 7.36
N ILE A 66 -18.22 6.74 6.95
CA ILE A 66 -17.00 6.10 7.45
C ILE A 66 -16.89 6.35 8.94
N ALA A 67 -16.77 5.26 9.72
CA ALA A 67 -16.73 5.32 11.18
C ALA A 67 -15.46 6.00 11.71
N SER A 68 -15.52 6.44 12.96
CA SER A 68 -14.35 6.92 13.73
C SER A 68 -13.76 5.76 14.56
N PRO A 69 -12.47 5.79 14.86
CA PRO A 69 -11.45 6.71 14.33
C PRO A 69 -11.26 6.53 12.83
N LYS A 70 -10.96 7.62 12.11
CA LYS A 70 -10.78 7.58 10.66
C LYS A 70 -9.63 6.65 10.27
N PRO A 71 -9.70 5.99 9.09
CA PRO A 71 -8.59 5.18 8.62
C PRO A 71 -7.33 6.01 8.45
N LEU A 72 -6.19 5.36 8.61
CA LEU A 72 -4.87 5.96 8.44
C LEU A 72 -4.21 5.40 7.19
N VAL A 73 -3.76 6.27 6.31
CA VAL A 73 -2.98 5.91 5.11
C VAL A 73 -1.51 6.19 5.41
N VAL A 74 -0.66 5.18 5.22
CA VAL A 74 0.77 5.26 5.53
C VAL A 74 1.59 4.85 4.30
N PRO A 75 2.05 5.80 3.48
CA PRO A 75 3.05 5.50 2.46
C PRO A 75 4.40 5.23 3.09
N ILE A 76 5.07 4.16 2.63
CA ILE A 76 6.47 3.92 2.94
C ILE A 76 7.31 4.78 2.00
N LEU A 77 8.04 5.72 2.58
CA LEU A 77 8.88 6.64 1.82
C LEU A 77 10.10 5.91 1.24
N ARG A 78 10.56 6.27 0.05
CA ARG A 78 10.10 7.33 -0.85
C ARG A 78 8.98 6.86 -1.79
N ALA A 79 9.08 5.63 -2.34
CA ALA A 79 8.28 5.16 -3.46
C ALA A 79 6.77 5.08 -3.16
N GLY A 80 6.38 4.73 -1.93
CA GLY A 80 4.98 4.70 -1.51
C GLY A 80 4.28 6.06 -1.57
N LEU A 81 5.03 7.17 -1.53
CA LEU A 81 4.46 8.51 -1.68
C LEU A 81 3.74 8.69 -3.03
N GLY A 82 4.24 8.06 -4.10
CA GLY A 82 3.59 8.08 -5.41
C GLY A 82 2.22 7.39 -5.45
N MET A 83 1.88 6.62 -4.42
CA MET A 83 0.59 5.93 -4.29
C MET A 83 -0.43 6.72 -3.46
N LEU A 84 0.00 7.77 -2.77
CA LEU A 84 -0.81 8.46 -1.76
C LEU A 84 -2.04 9.14 -2.39
N GLU A 85 -1.88 9.79 -3.53
CA GLU A 85 -2.96 10.54 -4.17
C GLU A 85 -4.12 9.63 -4.60
N GLY A 86 -3.83 8.49 -5.23
CA GLY A 86 -4.85 7.51 -5.62
C GLY A 86 -5.66 6.98 -4.43
N MET A 87 -5.00 6.77 -3.29
CA MET A 87 -5.68 6.31 -2.07
C MET A 87 -6.53 7.42 -1.43
N THR A 88 -5.99 8.63 -1.28
CA THR A 88 -6.71 9.74 -0.63
C THR A 88 -7.82 10.33 -1.49
N ARG A 89 -7.72 10.21 -2.81
CA ARG A 89 -8.83 10.55 -3.72
C ARG A 89 -10.05 9.66 -3.47
N LEU A 90 -9.82 8.37 -3.20
CA LEU A 90 -10.91 7.43 -2.92
C LEU A 90 -11.45 7.60 -1.50
N VAL A 91 -10.58 7.83 -0.51
CA VAL A 91 -10.94 8.00 0.90
C VAL A 91 -10.46 9.36 1.41
N PRO A 92 -11.12 10.46 0.99
CA PRO A 92 -10.63 11.81 1.29
C PRO A 92 -10.68 12.18 2.77
N THR A 93 -11.41 11.42 3.58
CA THR A 93 -11.51 11.61 5.03
C THR A 93 -10.45 10.82 5.81
N ALA A 94 -9.61 10.01 5.14
CA ALA A 94 -8.51 9.32 5.78
C ALA A 94 -7.46 10.32 6.29
N GLU A 95 -6.89 10.01 7.45
CA GLU A 95 -5.70 10.70 7.92
C GLU A 95 -4.46 10.13 7.23
N VAL A 96 -3.40 10.90 7.14
CA VAL A 96 -2.14 10.49 6.50
C VAL A 96 -1.02 10.53 7.51
N GLY A 97 -0.30 9.42 7.62
CA GLY A 97 0.96 9.33 8.34
C GLY A 97 2.09 8.98 7.38
N PHE A 98 3.34 9.13 7.81
CA PHE A 98 4.50 8.84 6.98
C PHE A 98 5.47 7.93 7.73
N LEU A 99 6.02 6.95 7.01
CA LEU A 99 7.01 6.03 7.52
C LEU A 99 8.15 5.91 6.53
N GLY A 100 9.33 6.41 6.90
CA GLY A 100 10.54 6.32 6.10
C GLY A 100 11.38 5.14 6.57
N MET A 101 11.58 4.17 5.70
CA MET A 101 12.38 2.99 5.95
C MET A 101 13.44 2.81 4.87
N ALA A 102 14.64 2.45 5.26
CA ALA A 102 15.72 2.15 4.35
C ALA A 102 16.46 0.89 4.81
N ARG A 103 16.97 0.12 3.84
CA ARG A 103 17.85 -0.98 4.13
C ARG A 103 19.27 -0.43 4.39
N ASN A 104 19.85 -0.81 5.50
CA ASN A 104 21.28 -0.55 5.74
C ASN A 104 22.09 -1.48 4.80
N GLU A 105 22.92 -0.88 3.95
CA GLU A 105 23.71 -1.63 2.95
C GLU A 105 24.76 -2.55 3.57
N GLN A 106 25.22 -2.25 4.79
CA GLN A 106 26.26 -3.02 5.48
C GLN A 106 25.68 -4.15 6.33
N THR A 107 24.61 -3.88 7.10
CA THR A 107 24.00 -4.87 8.02
C THR A 107 22.81 -5.59 7.42
N LEU A 108 22.26 -5.10 6.28
CA LEU A 108 21.04 -5.53 5.63
C LEU A 108 19.77 -5.36 6.47
N ASP A 109 19.90 -4.76 7.64
CA ASP A 109 18.75 -4.46 8.50
C ASP A 109 17.89 -3.33 7.91
N ILE A 110 16.59 -3.37 8.20
CA ILE A 110 15.68 -2.27 7.87
C ILE A 110 15.71 -1.25 9.03
N VAL A 111 16.05 -0.02 8.70
CA VAL A 111 16.11 1.09 9.68
C VAL A 111 15.03 2.10 9.36
N THR A 112 14.26 2.49 10.38
CA THR A 112 13.34 3.62 10.30
C THR A 112 14.13 4.91 10.47
N TYR A 113 14.20 5.74 9.42
CA TYR A 113 14.92 7.01 9.45
C TYR A 113 14.02 8.22 9.68
N THR A 114 12.71 8.08 9.47
CA THR A 114 11.73 9.12 9.76
C THR A 114 10.35 8.51 10.00
N GLU A 115 9.59 9.15 10.88
CA GLU A 115 8.21 8.78 11.15
C GLU A 115 7.38 10.02 11.50
N ARG A 116 6.14 10.01 11.04
CA ARG A 116 5.09 10.96 11.42
C ARG A 116 3.78 10.19 11.49
N LEU A 117 3.54 9.59 12.63
CA LEU A 117 2.38 8.75 12.93
C LEU A 117 1.79 9.18 14.28
N PRO A 118 0.49 8.97 14.52
CA PRO A 118 -0.08 9.04 15.85
C PRO A 118 0.65 8.05 16.79
N GLU A 119 0.79 8.43 18.06
CA GLU A 119 1.41 7.57 19.07
C GLU A 119 0.59 6.30 19.32
N ASP A 120 -0.74 6.44 19.32
CA ASP A 120 -1.69 5.34 19.49
C ASP A 120 -2.53 5.12 18.22
N LEU A 121 -2.48 3.90 17.69
CA LEU A 121 -3.24 3.45 16.53
C LEU A 121 -4.39 2.50 16.90
N THR A 122 -4.69 2.36 18.19
CA THR A 122 -5.77 1.50 18.67
C THR A 122 -7.09 1.84 17.98
N GLY A 123 -7.76 0.80 17.48
CA GLY A 123 -9.03 0.94 16.79
C GLY A 123 -8.94 1.51 15.37
N ARG A 124 -7.77 1.84 14.83
CA ARG A 124 -7.62 2.35 13.45
C ARG A 124 -7.41 1.22 12.45
N GLN A 125 -8.02 1.37 11.27
CA GLN A 125 -7.67 0.61 10.07
C GLN A 125 -6.52 1.35 9.37
N VAL A 126 -5.40 0.64 9.13
CA VAL A 126 -4.21 1.20 8.49
C VAL A 126 -4.08 0.65 7.09
N TYR A 127 -3.91 1.54 6.10
CA TYR A 127 -3.58 1.20 4.72
C TYR A 127 -2.11 1.57 4.47
N LEU A 128 -1.26 0.54 4.37
CA LEU A 128 0.17 0.66 4.17
C LEU A 128 0.48 0.58 2.68
N LEU A 129 1.12 1.62 2.14
CA LEU A 129 1.38 1.75 0.71
C LEU A 129 2.86 1.53 0.40
N ASP A 130 3.18 0.52 -0.39
CA ASP A 130 4.51 0.26 -0.93
C ASP A 130 4.37 -0.35 -2.33
N PRO A 131 4.91 0.25 -3.40
CA PRO A 131 4.65 -0.21 -4.76
C PRO A 131 5.16 -1.61 -5.05
N MET A 132 6.20 -2.10 -4.36
CA MET A 132 6.88 -3.35 -4.72
C MET A 132 7.17 -4.24 -3.51
N LEU A 133 6.55 -5.41 -3.46
CA LEU A 133 6.89 -6.46 -2.51
C LEU A 133 7.94 -7.41 -3.13
N ALA A 134 9.22 -7.04 -3.00
CA ALA A 134 10.33 -7.84 -3.50
C ALA A 134 10.75 -8.91 -2.46
N THR A 135 11.56 -8.55 -1.47
CA THR A 135 12.02 -9.48 -0.42
C THR A 135 11.11 -9.53 0.81
N GLY A 136 10.18 -8.59 0.96
CA GLY A 136 9.24 -8.52 2.06
C GLY A 136 9.73 -7.81 3.32
N GLY A 137 11.05 -7.60 3.47
CA GLY A 137 11.63 -7.06 4.70
C GLY A 137 11.02 -5.73 5.14
N THR A 138 10.90 -4.77 4.22
CA THR A 138 10.35 -3.44 4.51
C THR A 138 8.91 -3.51 5.03
N LEU A 139 8.04 -4.26 4.35
CA LEU A 139 6.64 -4.42 4.79
C LEU A 139 6.54 -5.14 6.14
N ILE A 140 7.36 -6.18 6.37
CA ILE A 140 7.37 -6.91 7.65
C ILE A 140 7.70 -5.96 8.81
N GLU A 141 8.77 -5.18 8.68
CA GLU A 141 9.20 -4.26 9.73
C GLU A 141 8.18 -3.10 9.90
N ALA A 142 7.60 -2.58 8.81
CA ALA A 142 6.55 -1.59 8.88
C ALA A 142 5.31 -2.12 9.63
N ILE A 143 4.88 -3.35 9.34
CA ILE A 143 3.75 -3.98 10.03
C ILE A 143 4.03 -4.16 11.51
N LYS A 144 5.22 -4.68 11.88
CA LYS A 144 5.62 -4.83 13.28
C LYS A 144 5.62 -3.49 14.01
N PHE A 145 6.17 -2.46 13.39
CA PHE A 145 6.22 -1.11 13.94
C PHE A 145 4.80 -0.54 14.18
N LEU A 146 3.89 -0.69 13.23
CA LEU A 146 2.50 -0.25 13.38
C LEU A 146 1.75 -1.05 14.47
N ARG A 147 2.04 -2.35 14.57
CA ARG A 147 1.49 -3.20 15.64
C ARG A 147 1.93 -2.78 17.03
N GLN A 148 3.19 -2.41 17.20
CA GLN A 148 3.71 -1.90 18.48
C GLN A 148 2.97 -0.63 18.93
N ARG A 149 2.38 0.13 18.01
CA ARG A 149 1.55 1.31 18.27
C ARG A 149 0.06 1.01 18.39
N GLY A 150 -0.33 -0.25 18.43
CA GLY A 150 -1.72 -0.64 18.64
C GLY A 150 -2.56 -0.83 17.37
N ALA A 151 -1.99 -0.77 16.16
CA ALA A 151 -2.74 -1.03 14.94
C ALA A 151 -3.28 -2.47 14.92
N GLU A 152 -4.60 -2.65 14.86
CA GLU A 152 -5.25 -3.96 14.88
C GLU A 152 -5.58 -4.52 13.49
N SER A 153 -5.72 -3.66 12.50
CA SER A 153 -6.01 -4.00 11.11
C SER A 153 -5.05 -3.26 10.18
N ILE A 154 -4.29 -4.01 9.39
CA ILE A 154 -3.31 -3.46 8.45
C ILE A 154 -3.55 -4.07 7.08
N THR A 155 -3.83 -3.23 6.10
CA THR A 155 -4.00 -3.61 4.71
C THR A 155 -2.83 -3.06 3.90
N CYS A 156 -1.98 -3.95 3.40
CA CYS A 156 -0.90 -3.59 2.49
C CYS A 156 -1.42 -3.49 1.06
N VAL A 157 -1.05 -2.44 0.37
CA VAL A 157 -1.39 -2.20 -1.04
C VAL A 157 -0.09 -2.09 -1.83
N CYS A 158 0.12 -3.03 -2.78
CA CYS A 158 1.29 -3.05 -3.64
C CYS A 158 0.89 -3.15 -5.11
N LEU A 159 1.70 -2.61 -6.01
CA LEU A 159 1.46 -2.77 -7.45
C LEU A 159 1.86 -4.17 -7.91
N ILE A 160 3.08 -4.59 -7.58
CA ILE A 160 3.60 -5.91 -7.93
C ILE A 160 4.28 -6.59 -6.75
N ALA A 161 4.32 -7.92 -6.80
CA ALA A 161 5.01 -8.73 -5.80
C ALA A 161 5.70 -9.95 -6.43
N ALA A 162 6.86 -10.32 -5.85
CA ALA A 162 7.48 -11.60 -6.12
C ALA A 162 6.94 -12.69 -5.16
N PRO A 163 6.87 -13.96 -5.58
CA PRO A 163 6.45 -15.07 -4.72
C PRO A 163 7.29 -15.18 -3.44
N GLU A 164 8.60 -14.92 -3.54
CA GLU A 164 9.53 -14.96 -2.41
C GLU A 164 9.19 -13.90 -1.36
N GLY A 165 8.82 -12.69 -1.82
CA GLY A 165 8.39 -11.60 -0.93
C GLY A 165 7.06 -11.90 -0.26
N ILE A 166 6.12 -12.49 -0.99
CA ILE A 166 4.84 -12.93 -0.44
C ILE A 166 5.06 -13.96 0.65
N ALA A 167 5.85 -15.02 0.36
CA ALA A 167 6.14 -16.08 1.34
C ALA A 167 6.88 -15.54 2.57
N ALA A 168 7.84 -14.62 2.38
CA ALA A 168 8.53 -13.99 3.48
C ALA A 168 7.58 -13.15 4.34
N LEU A 169 6.68 -12.38 3.70
CA LEU A 169 5.67 -11.58 4.40
C LEU A 169 4.74 -12.48 5.20
N GLU A 170 4.20 -13.55 4.62
CA GLU A 170 3.33 -14.50 5.32
C GLU A 170 3.99 -15.05 6.59
N LYS A 171 5.25 -15.49 6.46
CA LYS A 171 6.05 -15.98 7.60
C LYS A 171 6.33 -14.87 8.62
N GLY A 172 6.67 -13.67 8.15
CA GLY A 172 7.05 -12.55 9.01
C GLY A 172 5.89 -11.98 9.83
N VAL A 173 4.64 -12.21 9.39
CA VAL A 173 3.41 -11.79 10.09
C VAL A 173 2.63 -12.98 10.67
N GLU A 174 3.25 -14.17 10.74
CA GLU A 174 2.63 -15.34 11.32
C GLU A 174 2.16 -15.08 12.76
N GLY A 175 0.94 -15.48 13.08
CA GLY A 175 0.31 -15.19 14.37
C GLY A 175 -0.33 -13.78 14.48
N LEU A 176 -0.08 -12.85 13.57
CA LEU A 176 -0.78 -11.58 13.50
C LEU A 176 -2.14 -11.75 12.80
N ARG A 177 -3.20 -11.23 13.43
CA ARG A 177 -4.55 -11.22 12.84
C ARG A 177 -4.75 -9.95 12.00
N ASN A 178 -5.70 -9.99 11.06
CA ASN A 178 -6.14 -8.83 10.29
C ASN A 178 -4.98 -8.13 9.54
N VAL A 179 -4.14 -8.91 8.89
CA VAL A 179 -3.16 -8.42 7.91
C VAL A 179 -3.60 -8.90 6.54
N ASP A 180 -3.81 -7.97 5.63
CA ASP A 180 -4.22 -8.24 4.26
C ASP A 180 -3.22 -7.66 3.26
N LEU A 181 -3.08 -8.30 2.10
CA LEU A 181 -2.24 -7.86 0.99
C LEU A 181 -3.08 -7.78 -0.29
N PHE A 182 -3.10 -6.60 -0.90
CA PHE A 182 -3.74 -6.35 -2.19
C PHE A 182 -2.68 -6.04 -3.24
N LEU A 183 -2.76 -6.71 -4.39
CA LEU A 183 -1.79 -6.65 -5.48
C LEU A 183 -2.48 -6.39 -6.82
N ALA A 184 -1.86 -5.61 -7.69
CA ALA A 184 -2.27 -5.55 -9.09
C ALA A 184 -1.71 -6.73 -9.89
N ALA A 185 -0.50 -7.21 -9.57
CA ALA A 185 0.05 -8.41 -10.20
C ALA A 185 1.02 -9.15 -9.26
N ARG A 186 1.09 -10.48 -9.45
CA ARG A 186 2.15 -11.32 -8.90
C ARG A 186 3.07 -11.72 -10.06
N ASP A 187 4.35 -11.45 -9.88
CA ASP A 187 5.39 -11.72 -10.84
C ASP A 187 6.01 -13.13 -10.67
N GLU A 188 7.00 -13.46 -11.50
CA GLU A 188 7.53 -14.81 -11.57
C GLU A 188 8.47 -15.15 -10.40
N ARG A 189 9.43 -14.25 -10.10
CA ARG A 189 10.49 -14.48 -9.12
C ARG A 189 11.30 -13.20 -8.82
N LEU A 190 12.25 -13.31 -7.92
CA LEU A 190 13.37 -12.38 -7.80
C LEU A 190 14.56 -12.85 -8.64
N ASN A 191 15.34 -11.89 -9.16
CA ASN A 191 16.66 -12.19 -9.72
C ASN A 191 17.75 -12.18 -8.63
N GLU A 192 19.00 -12.44 -9.02
CA GLU A 192 20.16 -12.49 -8.12
C GLU A 192 20.44 -11.20 -7.37
N LYS A 193 19.95 -10.05 -7.88
CA LYS A 193 20.04 -8.73 -7.28
C LYS A 193 18.79 -8.34 -6.50
N ALA A 194 17.89 -9.30 -6.24
CA ALA A 194 16.61 -9.09 -5.57
C ALA A 194 15.63 -8.15 -6.30
N TYR A 195 15.78 -7.98 -7.62
CA TYR A 195 14.77 -7.33 -8.45
C TYR A 195 13.66 -8.31 -8.83
N ILE A 196 12.43 -7.81 -8.86
CA ILE A 196 11.26 -8.56 -9.32
C ILE A 196 11.37 -8.77 -10.84
N VAL A 197 11.08 -9.99 -11.32
CA VAL A 197 11.12 -10.38 -12.73
C VAL A 197 9.73 -10.90 -13.14
N PRO A 198 9.13 -10.36 -14.24
CA PRO A 198 9.66 -9.35 -15.17
C PRO A 198 9.75 -7.95 -14.54
N GLY A 199 9.01 -7.65 -13.48
CA GLY A 199 9.12 -6.41 -12.72
C GLY A 199 8.70 -5.15 -13.49
N LEU A 200 9.17 -4.01 -13.00
CA LEU A 200 9.00 -2.68 -13.59
C LEU A 200 10.24 -1.79 -13.38
N GLY A 201 11.35 -2.36 -12.95
CA GLY A 201 12.54 -1.63 -12.53
C GLY A 201 12.45 -1.13 -11.09
N ASP A 202 13.19 -0.07 -10.74
CA ASP A 202 13.05 0.62 -9.46
C ASP A 202 11.89 1.61 -9.53
N ALA A 203 10.89 1.44 -8.64
CA ALA A 203 9.70 2.28 -8.63
C ALA A 203 10.01 3.72 -8.20
N GLY A 204 10.95 3.92 -7.28
CA GLY A 204 11.36 5.25 -6.84
C GLY A 204 12.01 6.04 -7.98
N ASP A 205 12.94 5.41 -8.69
CA ASP A 205 13.61 6.02 -9.83
C ASP A 205 12.63 6.34 -10.97
N ARG A 206 11.70 5.44 -11.23
CA ARG A 206 10.69 5.67 -12.28
C ARG A 206 9.67 6.75 -11.90
N LEU A 207 9.35 6.90 -10.61
CA LEU A 207 8.45 7.95 -10.11
C LEU A 207 9.11 9.32 -10.08
N TYR A 208 10.37 9.40 -9.61
CA TYR A 208 11.00 10.67 -9.20
C TYR A 208 12.28 11.01 -9.96
N GLY A 209 12.79 10.10 -10.75
CA GLY A 209 14.10 10.18 -11.38
C GLY A 209 15.19 9.53 -10.53
N LEU A 210 16.34 9.32 -11.15
CA LEU A 210 17.50 8.74 -10.48
C LEU A 210 17.96 9.67 -9.33
N ALA A 211 18.19 9.09 -8.17
CA ALA A 211 18.93 9.76 -7.12
C ALA A 211 20.43 9.73 -7.53
N GLU A 212 20.99 10.87 -7.89
CA GLU A 212 22.43 11.05 -8.05
C GLU A 212 23.17 10.95 -6.70
#